data_1997726ac3a069f2926b7d1aa1c8e36e
#
_entry.id   1997726ac3a069f2926b7d1aa1c8e36e
#
_cell.length_a   1.000
_cell.length_b   1.000
_cell.length_c   1.000
_cell.angle_alpha   90.00
_cell.angle_beta   90.00
_cell.angle_gamma   90.00
#
_symmetry.space_group_name_H-M   'P 1'
#
loop_
_entity.id
_entity.type
_entity.pdbx_description
1 polymer ?
#
loop_
_entity_poly.entity_id
_entity_poly.type
_entity_poly.pdbx_seq_one_letter_code
_entity_poly.pdbx_strand_id
1 'polypeptide(L)'
;FKRNKDIHFDIYYKIVNISRDTIFYSKCKVPDTTDGRLEILLLHLIILIRKLKRDRKEYLSQSIVDLMFSSIDLSFREEGVGDLSIPKKMKKVGMVFYGRSASLEDILDTEDELNKKSLLIDYFLRNAFSSDTSYKKNAEELSKYAIAFVGLVENISISEISRLDIQAIK
;
A
#
# COMPACT_ATOMS: atom_id res chain seq x y z
N PHE A 1 3.19 -22.90 -20.48
CA PHE A 1 4.19 -21.92 -19.99
C PHE A 1 3.58 -20.54 -20.00
N LYS A 2 2.91 -20.12 -18.90
CA LYS A 2 2.65 -18.71 -18.65
C LYS A 2 4.00 -18.05 -18.44
N ARG A 3 4.40 -17.25 -19.40
CA ARG A 3 5.68 -16.51 -19.36
C ARG A 3 5.71 -15.62 -18.10
N ASN A 4 6.89 -15.50 -17.48
CA ASN A 4 7.22 -14.55 -16.41
C ASN A 4 6.85 -13.08 -16.71
N LYS A 5 6.34 -12.78 -17.90
CA LYS A 5 5.97 -11.43 -18.34
C LYS A 5 4.68 -10.90 -17.71
N ASP A 6 3.81 -11.76 -17.21
CA ASP A 6 2.46 -11.34 -16.77
C ASP A 6 2.30 -11.37 -15.25
N ILE A 7 3.28 -11.91 -14.51
CA ILE A 7 3.17 -12.06 -13.06
C ILE A 7 3.01 -10.73 -12.32
N HIS A 8 3.62 -9.67 -12.81
CA HIS A 8 3.49 -8.34 -12.18
C HIS A 8 2.07 -7.77 -12.30
N PHE A 9 1.35 -8.06 -13.38
CA PHE A 9 -0.06 -7.72 -13.51
C PHE A 9 -0.90 -8.48 -12.49
N ASP A 10 -0.74 -9.78 -12.40
CA ASP A 10 -1.50 -10.62 -11.47
C ASP A 10 -1.28 -10.17 -10.02
N ILE A 11 -0.04 -9.88 -9.66
CA ILE A 11 0.31 -9.39 -8.32
C ILE A 11 -0.28 -8.01 -8.07
N TYR A 12 -0.10 -7.07 -9.00
CA TYR A 12 -0.60 -5.71 -8.84
C TYR A 12 -2.12 -5.68 -8.68
N TYR A 13 -2.85 -6.35 -9.56
CA TYR A 13 -4.31 -6.39 -9.49
C TYR A 13 -4.82 -7.13 -8.26
N LYS A 14 -4.10 -8.13 -7.77
CA LYS A 14 -4.40 -8.76 -6.48
C LYS A 14 -4.30 -7.76 -5.33
N ILE A 15 -3.25 -6.98 -5.30
CA ILE A 15 -3.04 -5.93 -4.29
C ILE A 15 -4.10 -4.84 -4.39
N VAL A 16 -4.43 -4.40 -5.59
CA VAL A 16 -5.52 -3.44 -5.80
C VAL A 16 -6.85 -3.97 -5.25
N ASN A 17 -7.17 -5.24 -5.51
CA ASN A 17 -8.39 -5.86 -5.01
C ASN A 17 -8.41 -5.97 -3.48
N ILE A 18 -7.30 -6.33 -2.86
CA ILE A 18 -7.16 -6.34 -1.40
C ILE A 18 -7.38 -4.94 -0.84
N SER A 19 -6.79 -3.92 -1.44
CA SER A 19 -6.91 -2.53 -1.00
C SER A 19 -8.35 -1.98 -1.07
N ARG A 20 -9.19 -2.58 -1.89
CA ARG A 20 -10.60 -2.21 -2.04
C ARG A 20 -11.53 -2.89 -1.04
N ASP A 21 -11.00 -3.77 -0.19
CA ASP A 21 -11.81 -4.42 0.83
C ASP A 21 -12.49 -3.37 1.71
N THR A 22 -13.80 -3.57 1.94
CA THR A 22 -14.62 -2.60 2.68
C THR A 22 -14.19 -2.43 4.14
N ILE A 23 -13.44 -3.37 4.70
CA ILE A 23 -12.99 -3.32 6.10
C ILE A 23 -12.19 -2.04 6.41
N PHE A 24 -11.40 -1.56 5.47
CA PHE A 24 -10.56 -0.36 5.66
C PHE A 24 -11.40 0.91 5.83
N TYR A 25 -12.56 0.95 5.22
CA TYR A 25 -13.45 2.12 5.19
C TYR A 25 -14.58 1.99 6.20
N SER A 26 -15.11 0.79 6.43
CA SER A 26 -16.20 0.55 7.38
C SER A 26 -15.73 0.37 8.83
N LYS A 27 -14.77 -0.51 9.07
CA LYS A 27 -14.22 -0.80 10.41
C LYS A 27 -13.09 0.15 10.78
N CYS A 28 -12.08 0.28 9.92
CA CYS A 28 -10.92 1.14 10.19
C CYS A 28 -11.22 2.63 10.00
N LYS A 29 -12.36 2.98 9.40
CA LYS A 29 -12.80 4.37 9.21
C LYS A 29 -11.85 5.24 8.38
N VAL A 30 -11.02 4.64 7.55
CA VAL A 30 -10.26 5.41 6.57
C VAL A 30 -11.26 6.15 5.67
N PRO A 31 -11.08 7.46 5.43
CA PRO A 31 -11.99 8.18 4.54
C PRO A 31 -12.04 7.54 3.15
N ASP A 32 -13.24 7.25 2.67
CA ASP A 32 -13.45 6.68 1.33
C ASP A 32 -13.39 7.79 0.25
N THR A 33 -12.21 8.36 0.13
CA THR A 33 -11.83 9.40 -0.80
C THR A 33 -10.69 8.91 -1.69
N THR A 34 -10.36 9.64 -2.74
CA THR A 34 -9.19 9.33 -3.58
C THR A 34 -7.91 9.26 -2.74
N ASP A 35 -7.69 10.19 -1.83
CA ASP A 35 -6.51 10.19 -0.96
C ASP A 35 -6.51 9.01 0.02
N GLY A 36 -7.63 8.72 0.66
CA GLY A 36 -7.76 7.58 1.58
C GLY A 36 -7.54 6.25 0.87
N ARG A 37 -8.10 6.07 -0.32
CA ARG A 37 -7.88 4.88 -1.16
C ARG A 37 -6.43 4.74 -1.59
N LEU A 38 -5.77 5.86 -1.92
CA LEU A 38 -4.35 5.85 -2.24
C LEU A 38 -3.51 5.42 -1.04
N GLU A 39 -3.78 5.92 0.17
CA GLU A 39 -3.05 5.51 1.38
C GLU A 39 -3.16 4.00 1.64
N ILE A 40 -4.33 3.40 1.47
CA ILE A 40 -4.51 1.96 1.64
C ILE A 40 -3.80 1.16 0.54
N LEU A 41 -3.87 1.61 -0.71
CA LEU A 41 -3.11 1.00 -1.80
C LEU A 41 -1.60 1.04 -1.52
N LEU A 42 -1.08 2.20 -1.13
CA LEU A 42 0.34 2.37 -0.83
C LEU A 42 0.81 1.53 0.35
N LEU A 43 -0.01 1.38 1.39
CA LEU A 43 0.28 0.47 2.50
C LEU A 43 0.62 -0.94 2.00
N HIS A 44 -0.25 -1.51 1.20
CA HIS A 44 -0.08 -2.87 0.68
C HIS A 44 1.08 -2.99 -0.30
N LEU A 45 1.19 -2.03 -1.23
CA LEU A 45 2.27 -2.04 -2.23
C LEU A 45 3.65 -1.87 -1.60
N ILE A 46 3.81 -0.97 -0.64
CA ILE A 46 5.10 -0.73 0.02
C ILE A 46 5.55 -1.97 0.79
N ILE A 47 4.66 -2.63 1.51
CA ILE A 47 4.96 -3.88 2.22
C ILE A 47 5.39 -4.96 1.23
N LEU A 48 4.68 -5.11 0.11
CA LEU A 48 5.04 -6.07 -0.93
C LEU A 48 6.39 -5.74 -1.58
N ILE A 49 6.61 -4.48 -1.95
CA ILE A 49 7.86 -4.01 -2.57
C ILE A 49 9.05 -4.28 -1.63
N ARG A 50 8.88 -4.03 -0.33
CA ARG A 50 9.89 -4.34 0.69
C ARG A 50 10.27 -5.82 0.67
N LYS A 51 9.28 -6.72 0.63
CA LYS A 51 9.53 -8.17 0.49
C LYS A 51 10.29 -8.49 -0.80
N LEU A 52 9.83 -7.97 -1.92
CA LEU A 52 10.44 -8.26 -3.23
C LEU A 52 11.90 -7.81 -3.29
N LYS A 53 12.23 -6.66 -2.72
CA LYS A 53 13.62 -6.18 -2.61
C LYS A 53 14.47 -7.11 -1.73
N ARG A 54 13.94 -7.55 -0.60
CA ARG A 54 14.64 -8.52 0.29
C ARG A 54 14.91 -9.85 -0.40
N ASP A 55 13.98 -10.29 -1.25
CA ASP A 55 14.09 -11.52 -2.06
C ASP A 55 14.92 -11.30 -3.34
N ARG A 56 15.56 -10.16 -3.49
CA ARG A 56 16.37 -9.77 -4.66
C ARG A 56 15.59 -9.83 -5.97
N LYS A 57 14.35 -9.36 -5.94
CA LYS A 57 13.44 -9.28 -7.10
C LYS A 57 13.22 -7.83 -7.54
N GLU A 58 14.29 -7.08 -7.67
CA GLU A 58 14.26 -5.64 -7.98
C GLU A 58 13.54 -5.35 -9.29
N TYR A 59 13.75 -6.19 -10.31
CA TYR A 59 13.06 -6.03 -11.60
C TYR A 59 11.54 -6.15 -11.46
N LEU A 60 11.06 -7.15 -10.71
CA LEU A 60 9.63 -7.33 -10.46
C LEU A 60 9.08 -6.19 -9.62
N SER A 61 9.80 -5.76 -8.60
CA SER A 61 9.47 -4.60 -7.78
C SER A 61 9.30 -3.34 -8.64
N GLN A 62 10.26 -3.06 -9.53
CA GLN A 62 10.18 -1.90 -10.42
C GLN A 62 9.00 -2.00 -11.40
N SER A 63 8.76 -3.18 -11.95
CA SER A 63 7.62 -3.40 -12.86
C SER A 63 6.27 -3.13 -12.18
N ILE A 64 6.13 -3.49 -10.91
CA ILE A 64 4.92 -3.21 -10.12
C ILE A 64 4.77 -1.70 -9.85
N VAL A 65 5.85 -1.01 -9.51
CA VAL A 65 5.86 0.44 -9.32
C VAL A 65 5.47 1.17 -10.60
N ASP A 66 6.06 0.78 -11.74
CA ASP A 66 5.75 1.37 -13.04
C ASP A 66 4.27 1.16 -13.40
N LEU A 67 3.73 -0.02 -13.12
CA LEU A 67 2.32 -0.35 -13.35
C LEU A 67 1.39 0.48 -12.45
N MET A 68 1.77 0.70 -11.19
CA MET A 68 1.04 1.58 -10.29
C MET A 68 0.94 3.01 -10.86
N PHE A 69 2.06 3.60 -11.26
CA PHE A 69 2.07 4.95 -11.82
C PHE A 69 1.24 5.04 -13.11
N SER A 70 1.39 4.06 -14.01
CA SER A 70 0.61 3.99 -15.25
C SER A 70 -0.89 3.90 -14.98
N SER A 71 -1.30 3.09 -13.99
CA SER A 71 -2.70 2.89 -13.63
C SER A 71 -3.31 4.15 -13.00
N ILE A 72 -2.56 4.87 -12.18
CA ILE A 72 -3.02 6.12 -11.57
C ILE A 72 -3.13 7.22 -12.61
N ASP A 73 -2.18 7.33 -13.53
CA ASP A 73 -2.24 8.26 -14.67
C ASP A 73 -3.51 8.02 -15.50
N LEU A 74 -3.77 6.78 -15.86
CA LEU A 74 -4.97 6.39 -16.58
C LEU A 74 -6.25 6.75 -15.81
N SER A 75 -6.29 6.51 -14.52
CA SER A 75 -7.42 6.85 -13.65
C SER A 75 -7.72 8.35 -13.68
N PHE A 76 -6.70 9.21 -13.61
CA PHE A 76 -6.89 10.66 -13.73
C PHE A 76 -7.47 11.06 -15.08
N ARG A 77 -7.03 10.43 -16.18
CA ARG A 77 -7.58 10.69 -17.52
C ARG A 77 -9.03 10.26 -17.64
N GLU A 78 -9.38 9.11 -17.10
CA GLU A 78 -10.76 8.59 -17.07
C GLU A 78 -11.69 9.44 -16.20
N GLU A 79 -11.18 10.06 -15.15
CA GLU A 79 -11.91 11.01 -14.30
C GLU A 79 -12.08 12.41 -14.96
N GLY A 80 -11.53 12.61 -16.14
CA GLY A 80 -11.65 13.86 -16.90
C GLY A 80 -10.62 14.92 -16.51
N VAL A 81 -9.52 14.55 -15.86
CA VAL A 81 -8.41 15.48 -15.61
C VAL A 81 -7.77 15.88 -16.94
N GLY A 82 -7.65 17.18 -17.20
CA GLY A 82 -7.04 17.69 -18.43
C GLY A 82 -5.55 17.34 -18.54
N ASP A 83 -5.10 17.09 -19.77
CA ASP A 83 -3.73 16.67 -20.08
C ASP A 83 -2.65 17.58 -19.47
N LEU A 84 -2.91 18.88 -19.37
CA LEU A 84 -1.97 19.85 -18.78
C LEU A 84 -1.84 19.72 -17.26
N SER A 85 -2.86 19.18 -16.58
CA SER A 85 -2.89 19.02 -15.13
C SER A 85 -2.32 17.68 -14.65
N ILE A 86 -2.28 16.67 -15.52
CA ILE A 86 -1.83 15.31 -15.19
C ILE A 86 -0.38 15.27 -14.70
N PRO A 87 0.60 15.92 -15.36
CA PRO A 87 1.98 15.89 -14.89
C PRO A 87 2.16 16.41 -13.46
N LYS A 88 1.44 17.47 -13.09
CA LYS A 88 1.46 18.04 -11.74
C LYS A 88 0.87 17.07 -10.70
N LYS A 89 -0.25 16.43 -11.03
CA LYS A 89 -0.89 15.42 -10.17
C LYS A 89 0.00 14.19 -10.03
N MET A 90 0.61 13.71 -11.10
CA MET A 90 1.53 12.56 -11.08
C MET A 90 2.79 12.85 -10.28
N LYS A 91 3.33 14.08 -10.36
CA LYS A 91 4.44 14.50 -9.51
C LYS A 91 4.09 14.42 -8.03
N LYS A 92 2.89 14.87 -7.65
CA LYS A 92 2.38 14.77 -6.27
C LYS A 92 2.26 13.31 -5.83
N VAL A 93 1.71 12.43 -6.65
CA VAL A 93 1.62 10.99 -6.37
C VAL A 93 3.01 10.40 -6.14
N GLY A 94 3.98 10.75 -6.97
CA GLY A 94 5.38 10.31 -6.82
C GLY A 94 5.98 10.77 -5.49
N MET A 95 5.79 12.01 -5.11
CA MET A 95 6.26 12.55 -3.81
C MET A 95 5.63 11.81 -2.63
N VAL A 96 4.32 11.54 -2.69
CA VAL A 96 3.60 10.78 -1.66
C VAL A 96 4.14 9.35 -1.59
N PHE A 97 4.25 8.66 -2.72
CA PHE A 97 4.75 7.28 -2.77
C PHE A 97 6.16 7.16 -2.16
N TYR A 98 7.11 7.97 -2.60
CA TYR A 98 8.48 7.89 -2.09
C TYR A 98 8.59 8.31 -0.62
N GLY A 99 7.83 9.31 -0.19
CA GLY A 99 7.77 9.72 1.21
C GLY A 99 7.18 8.64 2.11
N ARG A 100 6.09 7.99 1.69
CA ARG A 100 5.48 6.86 2.42
C ARG A 100 6.40 5.65 2.45
N SER A 101 7.08 5.34 1.34
CA SER A 101 8.04 4.23 1.26
C SER A 101 9.16 4.40 2.26
N ALA A 102 9.81 5.57 2.29
CA ALA A 102 10.90 5.85 3.23
C ALA A 102 10.43 5.75 4.68
N SER A 103 9.31 6.38 5.02
CA SER A 103 8.77 6.39 6.38
C SER A 103 8.34 5.01 6.85
N LEU A 104 7.60 4.27 6.03
CA LEU A 104 7.09 2.96 6.40
C LEU A 104 8.20 1.91 6.49
N GLU A 105 9.18 1.95 5.59
CA GLU A 105 10.35 1.05 5.65
C GLU A 105 11.13 1.26 6.95
N ASP A 106 11.40 2.50 7.36
CA ASP A 106 12.07 2.81 8.63
C ASP A 106 11.28 2.29 9.83
N ILE A 107 9.98 2.48 9.84
CA ILE A 107 9.11 2.01 10.92
C ILE A 107 9.14 0.48 11.00
N LEU A 108 9.00 -0.21 9.87
CA LEU A 108 8.98 -1.67 9.82
C LEU A 108 10.34 -2.30 10.16
N ASP A 109 11.44 -1.57 9.99
CA ASP A 109 12.77 -1.99 10.37
C ASP A 109 13.07 -1.75 11.88
N THR A 110 12.19 -1.10 12.62
CA THR A 110 12.30 -0.92 14.08
C THR A 110 12.23 -2.28 14.78
N GLU A 111 13.21 -2.58 15.61
CA GLU A 111 13.30 -3.88 16.31
C GLU A 111 12.33 -4.00 17.50
N ASP A 112 12.19 -2.92 18.28
CA ASP A 112 11.26 -2.89 19.42
C ASP A 112 9.80 -2.89 18.93
N GLU A 113 9.06 -3.96 19.22
CA GLU A 113 7.69 -4.15 18.75
C GLU A 113 6.71 -3.11 19.31
N LEU A 114 6.88 -2.67 20.55
CA LEU A 114 6.03 -1.64 21.15
C LEU A 114 6.29 -0.28 20.49
N ASN A 115 7.55 0.05 20.26
CA ASN A 115 7.92 1.27 19.55
C ASN A 115 7.45 1.25 18.10
N LYS A 116 7.64 0.13 17.40
CA LYS A 116 7.11 -0.07 16.03
C LYS A 116 5.62 0.20 15.96
N LYS A 117 4.84 -0.38 16.87
CA LYS A 117 3.39 -0.17 16.94
C LYS A 117 3.04 1.29 17.15
N SER A 118 3.71 1.96 18.10
CA SER A 118 3.50 3.39 18.35
C SER A 118 3.80 4.25 17.13
N LEU A 119 4.89 3.98 16.44
CA LEU A 119 5.28 4.68 15.21
C LEU A 119 4.27 4.44 14.07
N LEU A 120 3.73 3.23 13.95
CA LEU A 120 2.68 2.92 12.97
C LEU A 120 1.39 3.70 13.27
N ILE A 121 0.98 3.78 14.52
CA ILE A 121 -0.20 4.56 14.93
C ILE A 121 -0.03 6.02 14.52
N ASP A 122 1.11 6.62 14.82
CA ASP A 122 1.42 8.00 14.44
C ASP A 122 1.46 8.20 12.92
N TYR A 123 2.03 7.22 12.21
CA TYR A 123 2.04 7.20 10.74
C TYR A 123 0.62 7.23 10.16
N PHE A 124 -0.27 6.37 10.64
CA PHE A 124 -1.65 6.32 10.14
C PHE A 124 -2.46 7.53 10.56
N LEU A 125 -2.32 8.01 11.79
CA LEU A 125 -2.97 9.25 12.21
C LEU A 125 -2.63 10.40 11.26
N ARG A 126 -1.34 10.57 10.97
CA ARG A 126 -0.88 11.65 10.10
C ARG A 126 -1.35 11.50 8.66
N ASN A 127 -1.25 10.30 8.10
CA ASN A 127 -1.42 10.06 6.67
C ASN A 127 -2.83 9.65 6.26
N ALA A 128 -3.54 8.91 7.09
CA ALA A 128 -4.89 8.43 6.79
C ALA A 128 -5.99 9.27 7.46
N PHE A 129 -5.70 9.91 8.58
CA PHE A 129 -6.68 10.61 9.42
C PHE A 129 -6.39 12.09 9.65
N SER A 130 -5.54 12.69 8.82
CA SER A 130 -5.22 14.13 8.88
C SER A 130 -4.80 14.63 10.28
N SER A 131 -4.09 13.79 11.03
CA SER A 131 -3.63 14.05 12.40
C SER A 131 -4.76 14.24 13.43
N ASP A 132 -5.98 13.82 13.11
CA ASP A 132 -7.10 13.86 14.04
C ASP A 132 -6.99 12.75 15.08
N THR A 133 -6.64 13.11 16.32
CA THR A 133 -6.41 12.15 17.42
C THR A 133 -7.68 11.42 17.87
N SER A 134 -8.87 11.87 17.48
CA SER A 134 -10.13 11.15 17.73
C SER A 134 -10.18 9.80 17.01
N TYR A 135 -9.37 9.61 15.97
CA TYR A 135 -9.23 8.35 15.23
C TYR A 135 -8.12 7.44 15.74
N LYS A 136 -7.61 7.66 16.96
CA LYS A 136 -6.51 6.84 17.51
C LYS A 136 -6.84 5.35 17.52
N LYS A 137 -8.04 4.96 17.93
CA LYS A 137 -8.47 3.55 17.91
C LYS A 137 -8.48 2.95 16.51
N ASN A 138 -8.90 3.72 15.53
CA ASN A 138 -8.89 3.31 14.12
C ASN A 138 -7.47 3.15 13.60
N ALA A 139 -6.56 4.05 13.97
CA ALA A 139 -5.14 3.95 13.64
C ALA A 139 -4.49 2.73 14.32
N GLU A 140 -4.89 2.38 15.54
CA GLU A 140 -4.46 1.16 16.23
C GLU A 140 -4.92 -0.11 15.48
N GLU A 141 -6.18 -0.17 15.05
CA GLU A 141 -6.70 -1.28 14.24
C GLU A 141 -5.94 -1.42 12.92
N LEU A 142 -5.71 -0.32 12.23
CA LEU A 142 -4.96 -0.31 10.98
C LEU A 142 -3.50 -0.74 11.19
N SER A 143 -2.89 -0.38 12.32
CA SER A 143 -1.53 -0.79 12.69
C SER A 143 -1.44 -2.28 12.97
N LYS A 144 -2.41 -2.87 13.66
CA LYS A 144 -2.50 -4.32 13.87
C LYS A 144 -2.62 -5.05 12.54
N TYR A 145 -3.47 -4.57 11.66
CA TYR A 145 -3.62 -5.12 10.32
C TYR A 145 -2.30 -5.07 9.54
N ALA A 146 -1.63 -3.91 9.54
CA ALA A 146 -0.37 -3.73 8.81
C ALA A 146 0.71 -4.73 9.27
N ILE A 147 0.86 -4.91 10.57
CA ILE A 147 1.80 -5.89 11.14
C ILE A 147 1.43 -7.32 10.72
N ALA A 148 0.15 -7.66 10.78
CA ALA A 148 -0.33 -8.97 10.34
C ALA A 148 -0.13 -9.18 8.83
N PHE A 149 -0.31 -8.15 8.02
CA PHE A 149 -0.08 -8.20 6.57
C PHE A 149 1.40 -8.39 6.23
N VAL A 150 2.31 -7.73 6.95
CA VAL A 150 3.76 -7.97 6.84
C VAL A 150 4.07 -9.45 7.08
N GLY A 151 3.56 -10.03 8.15
CA GLY A 151 3.74 -11.45 8.47
C GLY A 151 3.19 -12.38 7.38
N LEU A 152 2.01 -12.08 6.86
CA LEU A 152 1.38 -12.85 5.80
C LEU A 152 2.21 -12.85 4.52
N VAL A 153 2.72 -11.69 4.11
CA VAL A 153 3.52 -11.52 2.89
C VAL A 153 4.91 -12.15 3.03
N GLU A 154 5.52 -12.07 4.21
CA GLU A 154 6.85 -12.67 4.45
C GLU A 154 6.86 -14.20 4.37
N ASN A 155 5.73 -14.85 4.68
CA ASN A 155 5.61 -16.31 4.75
C ASN A 155 5.14 -16.97 3.44
N ILE A 156 4.93 -16.23 2.37
CA ILE A 156 4.50 -16.78 1.09
C ILE A 156 5.56 -16.58 0.01
N SER A 157 5.57 -17.50 -0.97
CA SER A 157 6.41 -17.36 -2.16
C SER A 157 5.79 -16.35 -3.15
N ILE A 158 6.63 -15.83 -4.06
CA ILE A 158 6.19 -14.88 -5.09
C ILE A 158 5.07 -15.48 -5.96
N SER A 159 5.18 -16.78 -6.30
CA SER A 159 4.16 -17.48 -7.08
C SER A 159 2.81 -17.60 -6.38
N GLU A 160 2.78 -17.46 -5.06
CA GLU A 160 1.57 -17.54 -4.24
C GLU A 160 0.92 -16.17 -3.98
N ILE A 161 1.59 -15.07 -4.29
CA ILE A 161 1.07 -13.72 -4.02
C ILE A 161 -0.26 -13.48 -4.75
N SER A 162 -0.43 -14.03 -5.95
CA SER A 162 -1.70 -13.92 -6.70
C SER A 162 -2.88 -14.61 -6.01
N ARG A 163 -2.60 -15.49 -5.04
CA ARG A 163 -3.60 -16.20 -4.22
C ARG A 163 -3.72 -15.65 -2.79
N LEU A 164 -3.07 -14.53 -2.53
CA LEU A 164 -3.05 -13.89 -1.22
C LEU A 164 -4.48 -13.61 -0.75
N ASP A 165 -4.79 -13.99 0.49
CA ASP A 165 -6.10 -13.76 1.12
C ASP A 165 -5.91 -13.16 2.50
N ILE A 166 -6.64 -12.07 2.77
CA ILE A 166 -6.56 -11.34 4.04
C ILE A 166 -7.66 -11.73 5.03
N GLN A 167 -8.51 -12.73 4.73
CA GLN A 167 -9.63 -13.10 5.61
C GLN A 167 -9.19 -13.43 7.04
N ALA A 168 -8.04 -14.10 7.20
CA ALA A 168 -7.52 -14.50 8.51
C ALA A 168 -6.98 -13.33 9.36
N ILE A 169 -6.76 -12.16 8.77
CA ILE A 169 -6.14 -11.00 9.42
C ILE A 169 -7.04 -9.75 9.46
N LYS A 170 -8.28 -9.87 9.02
CA LYS A 170 -9.28 -8.79 9.09
C LYS A 170 -9.67 -8.42 10.50
#